data_d9d29551b7b3f7c6f9b147c8868aa354
#
_entry.id   d9d29551b7b3f7c6f9b147c8868aa354
#
_cell.length_a   1.000
_cell.length_b   1.000
_cell.length_c   1.000
_cell.angle_alpha   90.00
_cell.angle_beta   90.00
_cell.angle_gamma   90.00
#
_symmetry.space_group_name_H-M   'P 1'
#
loop_
_entity.id
_entity.type
_entity.pdbx_description
1 polymer ?
#
loop_
_entity_poly.entity_id
_entity_poly.type
_entity_poly.pdbx_seq_one_letter_code
_entity_poly.pdbx_strand_id
1 'polypeptide(L)'
;MVVFDASVGAHRGGPQRIPGARPFDLDGRLSDHDAPAPHTMPTAAAFEEVLRGLGVGDGDAVVVYDAAGIYSSARAWWMLRVMGFDRVAVLDGGLPAWTAAGLPVEDGPAVYDGPRGTFTARPRPGLLVDADAVAAALADPAAVVLDARTRERFAGSAPEPRPGLRGGHMPGALNLPFGELVGPGGLMRPAGELRAAFEALAGERERLYFSCGSGVTACVLALGATLAGYGETAVYDGSWSEWGMPSDRPVVVGG
;
A
#
# COMPACT_ATOMS: atom_id res chain seq x y z
N MET A 1 -15.76 7.36 14.85
CA MET A 1 -15.09 7.13 13.54
C MET A 1 -13.88 8.02 13.47
N VAL A 2 -12.75 7.51 13.03
CA VAL A 2 -11.48 8.25 12.87
C VAL A 2 -11.20 8.38 11.37
N VAL A 3 -10.78 9.56 10.94
CA VAL A 3 -10.36 9.82 9.55
C VAL A 3 -8.85 10.06 9.54
N PHE A 4 -8.11 9.39 8.66
CA PHE A 4 -6.68 9.55 8.50
C PHE A 4 -6.30 10.10 7.14
N ASP A 5 -5.42 11.10 7.15
CA ASP A 5 -4.66 11.54 5.98
C ASP A 5 -3.35 10.75 5.92
N ALA A 6 -3.24 9.88 4.93
CA ALA A 6 -2.09 9.03 4.68
C ALA A 6 -1.23 9.54 3.49
N SER A 7 -1.31 10.79 3.15
CA SER A 7 -0.54 11.40 2.06
C SER A 7 0.97 11.31 2.29
N VAL A 8 1.72 11.05 1.22
CA VAL A 8 3.19 10.88 1.23
C VAL A 8 3.88 11.84 0.27
N GLY A 9 5.18 12.04 0.44
CA GLY A 9 6.04 12.81 -0.45
C GLY A 9 5.51 14.23 -0.67
N ALA A 10 5.36 14.64 -1.93
CA ALA A 10 4.89 15.98 -2.28
C ALA A 10 3.45 16.29 -1.86
N HIS A 11 2.65 15.28 -1.53
CA HIS A 11 1.27 15.43 -1.08
C HIS A 11 1.14 15.50 0.45
N ARG A 12 2.21 15.16 1.19
CA ARG A 12 2.24 15.20 2.65
C ARG A 12 2.12 16.63 3.17
N GLY A 13 1.22 16.84 4.13
CA GLY A 13 1.02 18.17 4.71
C GLY A 13 0.44 19.20 3.74
N GLY A 14 -0.38 18.75 2.80
CA GLY A 14 -1.02 19.59 1.80
C GLY A 14 -1.82 20.76 2.38
N PRO A 15 -2.24 21.72 1.52
CA PRO A 15 -2.92 22.95 1.97
C PRO A 15 -4.34 22.71 2.52
N GLN A 16 -4.92 21.56 2.21
CA GLN A 16 -6.28 21.21 2.62
C GLN A 16 -6.38 19.76 3.10
N ARG A 17 -7.33 19.52 4.01
CA ARG A 17 -7.65 18.20 4.55
C ARG A 17 -9.15 18.01 4.72
N ILE A 18 -9.59 16.75 4.85
CA ILE A 18 -10.95 16.45 5.32
C ILE A 18 -11.07 16.88 6.78
N PRO A 19 -12.20 17.51 7.20
CA PRO A 19 -12.39 18.01 8.55
C PRO A 19 -12.13 16.94 9.62
N GLY A 20 -11.33 17.30 10.63
CA GLY A 20 -10.98 16.42 11.73
C GLY A 20 -10.03 15.27 11.36
N ALA A 21 -9.45 15.27 10.17
CA ALA A 21 -8.46 14.25 9.77
C ALA A 21 -7.21 14.30 10.66
N ARG A 22 -6.69 13.12 11.00
CA ARG A 22 -5.45 12.91 11.77
C ARG A 22 -4.35 12.46 10.83
N PRO A 23 -3.06 12.76 11.10
CA PRO A 23 -1.96 12.36 10.22
C PRO A 23 -1.64 10.86 10.37
N PHE A 24 -1.66 10.11 9.28
CA PHE A 24 -1.10 8.76 9.20
C PHE A 24 0.27 8.84 8.51
N ASP A 25 1.29 9.19 9.27
CA ASP A 25 2.61 9.61 8.78
C ASP A 25 3.47 8.42 8.31
N LEU A 26 3.24 7.99 7.07
CA LEU A 26 3.98 6.91 6.41
C LEU A 26 5.44 7.26 6.10
N ASP A 27 5.76 8.54 5.85
CA ASP A 27 7.14 8.98 5.61
C ASP A 27 7.91 9.21 6.93
N GLY A 28 7.25 9.10 8.07
CA GLY A 28 7.81 9.35 9.40
C GLY A 28 7.52 8.19 10.36
N ARG A 29 6.74 8.47 11.42
CA ARG A 29 6.56 7.57 12.57
C ARG A 29 5.97 6.20 12.26
N LEU A 30 5.34 6.01 11.10
CA LEU A 30 4.75 4.75 10.65
C LEU A 30 5.63 4.01 9.64
N SER A 31 6.94 4.29 9.65
CA SER A 31 7.96 3.51 8.95
C SER A 31 9.12 3.19 9.90
N ASP A 32 9.73 2.03 9.70
CA ASP A 32 11.00 1.66 10.34
C ASP A 32 12.16 2.30 9.57
N HIS A 33 12.78 3.32 10.17
CA HIS A 33 13.91 4.04 9.57
C HIS A 33 15.26 3.36 9.76
N ASP A 34 15.33 2.33 10.59
CA ASP A 34 16.54 1.51 10.76
C ASP A 34 16.62 0.40 9.69
N ALA A 35 15.52 0.12 9.01
CA ALA A 35 15.47 -0.82 7.91
C ALA A 35 16.10 -0.24 6.62
N PRO A 36 16.77 -1.08 5.80
CA PRO A 36 17.43 -0.61 4.57
C PRO A 36 16.44 -0.16 3.48
N ALA A 37 15.22 -0.69 3.47
CA ALA A 37 14.19 -0.30 2.53
C ALA A 37 13.28 0.79 3.13
N PRO A 38 12.88 1.81 2.34
CA PRO A 38 11.96 2.83 2.81
C PRO A 38 10.55 2.27 2.98
N HIS A 39 9.76 2.88 3.84
CA HIS A 39 8.39 2.50 4.18
C HIS A 39 8.25 1.08 4.77
N THR A 40 9.36 0.48 5.25
CA THR A 40 9.31 -0.79 5.96
C THR A 40 8.36 -0.69 7.14
N MET A 41 7.56 -1.75 7.34
CA MET A 41 6.59 -1.82 8.42
C MET A 41 7.27 -1.69 9.79
N PRO A 42 6.83 -0.78 10.67
CA PRO A 42 7.38 -0.67 12.01
C PRO A 42 6.97 -1.88 12.86
N THR A 43 7.66 -2.09 13.98
CA THR A 43 7.28 -3.14 14.93
C THR A 43 5.86 -2.93 15.44
N ALA A 44 5.20 -4.01 15.87
CA ALA A 44 3.84 -3.94 16.43
C ALA A 44 3.76 -2.95 17.61
N ALA A 45 4.78 -2.91 18.47
CA ALA A 45 4.82 -1.99 19.60
C ALA A 45 4.94 -0.53 19.16
N ALA A 46 5.78 -0.22 18.16
CA ALA A 46 5.91 1.13 17.62
C ALA A 46 4.63 1.58 16.94
N PHE A 47 4.00 0.70 16.13
CA PHE A 47 2.72 0.97 15.48
C PHE A 47 1.61 1.25 16.50
N GLU A 48 1.49 0.39 17.54
CA GLU A 48 0.53 0.55 18.63
C GLU A 48 0.70 1.89 19.35
N GLU A 49 1.93 2.27 19.68
CA GLU A 49 2.22 3.53 20.34
C GLU A 49 1.79 4.74 19.49
N VAL A 50 2.05 4.70 18.18
CA VAL A 50 1.62 5.77 17.26
C VAL A 50 0.10 5.85 17.18
N LEU A 51 -0.60 4.73 17.00
CA LEU A 51 -2.06 4.73 16.88
C LEU A 51 -2.75 5.15 18.18
N ARG A 52 -2.20 4.75 19.34
CA ARG A 52 -2.67 5.27 20.63
C ARG A 52 -2.45 6.78 20.75
N GLY A 53 -1.28 7.27 20.35
CA GLY A 53 -0.98 8.70 20.31
C GLY A 53 -1.93 9.48 19.40
N LEU A 54 -2.45 8.84 18.36
CA LEU A 54 -3.46 9.39 17.45
C LEU A 54 -4.90 9.14 17.93
N GLY A 55 -5.10 8.68 19.17
CA GLY A 55 -6.41 8.53 19.79
C GLY A 55 -7.27 7.40 19.23
N VAL A 56 -6.68 6.37 18.61
CA VAL A 56 -7.42 5.20 18.09
C VAL A 56 -7.67 4.19 19.20
N GLY A 57 -8.89 3.69 19.28
CA GLY A 57 -9.28 2.57 20.12
C GLY A 57 -9.71 1.35 19.32
N ASP A 58 -9.65 0.14 19.92
CA ASP A 58 -10.04 -1.13 19.27
C ASP A 58 -11.50 -1.13 18.75
N GLY A 59 -12.37 -0.31 19.34
CA GLY A 59 -13.77 -0.19 18.96
C GLY A 59 -14.06 0.81 17.84
N ASP A 60 -13.06 1.55 17.38
CA ASP A 60 -13.26 2.57 16.35
C ASP A 60 -13.52 1.97 14.97
N ALA A 61 -14.13 2.77 14.09
CA ALA A 61 -14.08 2.60 12.65
C ALA A 61 -13.13 3.64 12.07
N VAL A 62 -12.30 3.25 11.13
CA VAL A 62 -11.29 4.09 10.51
C VAL A 62 -11.59 4.25 9.02
N VAL A 63 -11.45 5.47 8.51
CA VAL A 63 -11.41 5.76 7.07
C VAL A 63 -10.06 6.39 6.77
N VAL A 64 -9.35 5.88 5.77
CA VAL A 64 -8.07 6.43 5.30
C VAL A 64 -8.23 7.04 3.92
N TYR A 65 -7.60 8.18 3.68
CA TYR A 65 -7.53 8.81 2.37
C TYR A 65 -6.12 9.33 2.09
N ASP A 66 -5.85 9.69 0.87
CA ASP A 66 -4.68 10.50 0.50
C ASP A 66 -5.04 11.59 -0.51
N ALA A 67 -4.14 12.56 -0.68
CA ALA A 67 -4.36 13.71 -1.56
C ALA A 67 -4.01 13.40 -3.04
N ALA A 68 -3.47 12.22 -3.35
CA ALA A 68 -3.24 11.76 -4.72
C ALA A 68 -4.43 10.96 -5.29
N GLY A 69 -5.42 10.61 -4.44
CA GLY A 69 -6.58 9.81 -4.80
C GLY A 69 -6.55 8.43 -4.16
N ILE A 70 -6.06 7.40 -4.86
CA ILE A 70 -5.79 6.07 -4.28
C ILE A 70 -4.33 5.73 -4.58
N TYR A 71 -3.47 6.00 -3.63
CA TYR A 71 -2.02 5.77 -3.72
C TYR A 71 -1.48 5.20 -2.42
N SER A 72 -1.27 6.05 -1.42
CA SER A 72 -0.72 5.68 -0.11
C SER A 72 -1.79 5.34 0.95
N SER A 73 -3.02 5.74 0.75
CA SER A 73 -4.16 5.34 1.60
C SER A 73 -4.35 3.82 1.63
N ALA A 74 -4.13 3.13 0.51
CA ALA A 74 -4.14 1.68 0.45
C ALA A 74 -3.04 1.06 1.33
N ARG A 75 -1.86 1.69 1.45
CA ARG A 75 -0.80 1.25 2.36
C ARG A 75 -1.23 1.38 3.82
N ALA A 76 -1.81 2.51 4.21
CA ALA A 76 -2.33 2.73 5.57
C ALA A 76 -3.41 1.70 5.93
N TRP A 77 -4.34 1.43 5.01
CA TRP A 77 -5.37 0.40 5.15
C TRP A 77 -4.76 -1.00 5.35
N TRP A 78 -3.73 -1.36 4.55
CA TRP A 78 -3.06 -2.65 4.66
C TRP A 78 -2.33 -2.81 5.99
N MET A 79 -1.60 -1.77 6.43
CA MET A 79 -0.89 -1.77 7.71
C MET A 79 -1.82 -1.99 8.90
N LEU A 80 -2.99 -1.34 8.91
CA LEU A 80 -4.01 -1.56 9.93
C LEU A 80 -4.51 -3.00 9.93
N ARG A 81 -4.77 -3.59 8.77
CA ARG A 81 -5.16 -5.01 8.65
C ARG A 81 -4.05 -5.97 9.08
N VAL A 82 -2.81 -5.72 8.71
CA VAL A 82 -1.64 -6.48 9.17
C VAL A 82 -1.54 -6.46 10.69
N MET A 83 -1.88 -5.35 11.32
CA MET A 83 -1.90 -5.21 12.79
C MET A 83 -3.24 -5.64 13.43
N GLY A 84 -4.09 -6.35 12.70
CA GLY A 84 -5.30 -6.97 13.23
C GLY A 84 -6.52 -6.06 13.33
N PHE A 85 -6.51 -4.90 12.66
CA PHE A 85 -7.63 -3.95 12.69
C PHE A 85 -8.45 -4.03 11.39
N ASP A 86 -9.66 -4.60 11.46
CA ASP A 86 -10.51 -4.85 10.28
C ASP A 86 -11.51 -3.73 9.97
N ARG A 87 -11.83 -2.90 10.95
CA ARG A 87 -12.84 -1.83 10.78
C ARG A 87 -12.23 -0.61 10.09
N VAL A 88 -11.57 -0.84 8.97
CA VAL A 88 -10.89 0.18 8.16
C VAL A 88 -11.34 0.12 6.71
N ALA A 89 -11.57 1.28 6.12
CA ALA A 89 -11.90 1.48 4.71
C ALA A 89 -11.01 2.56 4.10
N VAL A 90 -10.81 2.48 2.78
CA VAL A 90 -10.20 3.54 1.97
C VAL A 90 -11.32 4.42 1.41
N LEU A 91 -11.17 5.74 1.49
CA LEU A 91 -12.05 6.66 0.81
C LEU A 91 -11.75 6.62 -0.69
N ASP A 92 -12.70 6.14 -1.47
CA ASP A 92 -12.54 5.98 -2.90
C ASP A 92 -12.32 7.34 -3.59
N GLY A 93 -11.23 7.45 -4.36
CA GLY A 93 -10.77 8.68 -5.00
C GLY A 93 -10.17 9.74 -4.06
N GLY A 94 -10.06 9.47 -2.75
CA GLY A 94 -9.36 10.30 -1.77
C GLY A 94 -9.84 11.75 -1.68
N LEU A 95 -8.93 12.67 -1.31
CA LEU A 95 -9.24 14.09 -1.20
C LEU A 95 -9.70 14.72 -2.54
N PRO A 96 -9.15 14.35 -3.72
CA PRO A 96 -9.66 14.86 -5.00
C PRO A 96 -11.15 14.59 -5.24
N ALA A 97 -11.62 13.35 -5.00
CA ALA A 97 -13.03 13.01 -5.15
C ALA A 97 -13.91 13.70 -4.10
N TRP A 98 -13.43 13.82 -2.87
CA TRP A 98 -14.11 14.56 -1.79
C TRP A 98 -14.34 16.02 -2.17
N THR A 99 -13.31 16.70 -2.67
CA THR A 99 -13.41 18.13 -3.08
C THR A 99 -14.25 18.30 -4.34
N ALA A 100 -14.14 17.38 -5.32
CA ALA A 100 -14.98 17.39 -6.51
C ALA A 100 -16.48 17.22 -6.19
N ALA A 101 -16.81 16.52 -5.10
CA ALA A 101 -18.18 16.40 -4.59
C ALA A 101 -18.66 17.64 -3.83
N GLY A 102 -17.84 18.70 -3.72
CA GLY A 102 -18.19 19.94 -3.00
C GLY A 102 -18.29 19.78 -1.48
N LEU A 103 -17.68 18.72 -0.93
CA LEU A 103 -17.72 18.45 0.51
C LEU A 103 -16.75 19.35 1.26
N PRO A 104 -17.00 19.64 2.56
CA PRO A 104 -16.21 20.61 3.32
C PRO A 104 -14.75 20.14 3.49
N VAL A 105 -13.85 21.12 3.46
CA VAL A 105 -12.42 20.94 3.76
C VAL A 105 -11.99 21.94 4.84
N GLU A 106 -10.90 21.63 5.51
CA GLU A 106 -10.18 22.51 6.41
C GLU A 106 -8.82 22.86 5.82
N ASP A 107 -8.33 24.08 6.06
CA ASP A 107 -7.02 24.50 5.62
C ASP A 107 -5.91 23.94 6.52
N GLY A 108 -4.75 23.71 5.92
CA GLY A 108 -3.55 23.24 6.57
C GLY A 108 -3.47 21.70 6.73
N PRO A 109 -2.37 21.20 7.28
CA PRO A 109 -2.11 19.76 7.42
C PRO A 109 -3.02 19.12 8.47
N ALA A 110 -3.21 17.79 8.35
CA ALA A 110 -3.85 17.00 9.38
C ALA A 110 -3.04 17.05 10.69
N VAL A 111 -3.74 17.26 11.80
CA VAL A 111 -3.14 17.33 13.15
C VAL A 111 -3.99 16.57 14.14
N TYR A 112 -3.40 16.16 15.26
CA TYR A 112 -4.11 15.55 16.38
C TYR A 112 -3.40 15.89 17.70
N ASP A 113 -4.13 16.50 18.61
CA ASP A 113 -3.70 16.90 19.95
C ASP A 113 -4.67 16.41 21.05
N GLY A 114 -5.56 15.50 20.69
CA GLY A 114 -6.55 14.94 21.59
C GLY A 114 -6.02 13.83 22.52
N PRO A 115 -6.91 13.20 23.29
CA PRO A 115 -6.53 12.15 24.24
C PRO A 115 -6.02 10.89 23.54
N ARG A 116 -5.12 10.17 24.22
CA ARG A 116 -4.62 8.86 23.76
C ARG A 116 -5.75 7.84 23.68
N GLY A 117 -5.68 7.00 22.66
CA GLY A 117 -6.56 5.84 22.48
C GLY A 117 -6.08 4.57 23.18
N THR A 118 -6.78 3.47 22.87
CA THR A 118 -6.57 2.16 23.50
C THR A 118 -6.27 1.06 22.47
N PHE A 119 -5.83 1.44 21.26
CA PHE A 119 -5.51 0.49 20.19
C PHE A 119 -4.55 -0.60 20.66
N THR A 120 -4.80 -1.85 20.26
CA THR A 120 -3.93 -3.00 20.55
C THR A 120 -3.55 -3.67 19.24
N ALA A 121 -2.26 -3.69 18.93
CA ALA A 121 -1.74 -4.37 17.75
C ALA A 121 -1.79 -5.89 17.93
N ARG A 122 -2.39 -6.59 16.96
CA ARG A 122 -2.48 -8.05 16.88
C ARG A 122 -1.99 -8.51 15.51
N PRO A 123 -0.66 -8.60 15.31
CA PRO A 123 -0.08 -8.91 14.01
C PRO A 123 -0.66 -10.18 13.38
N ARG A 124 -0.94 -10.12 12.08
CA ARG A 124 -1.43 -11.24 11.28
C ARG A 124 -0.30 -11.76 10.38
N PRO A 125 0.29 -12.91 10.71
CA PRO A 125 1.29 -13.53 9.84
C PRO A 125 0.72 -13.80 8.44
N GLY A 126 1.56 -13.65 7.42
CA GLY A 126 1.23 -13.98 6.04
C GLY A 126 0.61 -12.85 5.20
N LEU A 127 0.10 -11.77 5.82
CA LEU A 127 -0.35 -10.60 5.04
C LEU A 127 0.83 -9.72 4.57
N LEU A 128 1.93 -9.72 5.32
CA LEU A 128 3.16 -9.04 4.96
C LEU A 128 4.28 -10.07 4.91
N VAL A 129 5.04 -10.08 3.82
CA VAL A 129 6.05 -11.10 3.55
C VAL A 129 7.40 -10.48 3.21
N ASP A 130 8.45 -11.25 3.41
CA ASP A 130 9.83 -10.92 3.10
C ASP A 130 10.26 -11.43 1.70
N ALA A 131 11.49 -11.15 1.35
CA ALA A 131 12.07 -11.54 0.08
C ALA A 131 12.18 -13.06 -0.11
N ASP A 132 12.36 -13.85 0.95
CA ASP A 132 12.48 -15.30 0.86
C ASP A 132 11.12 -15.95 0.60
N ALA A 133 10.06 -15.44 1.24
CA ALA A 133 8.69 -15.87 0.96
C ALA A 133 8.28 -15.55 -0.49
N VAL A 134 8.68 -14.38 -1.02
CA VAL A 134 8.44 -14.04 -2.43
C VAL A 134 9.24 -14.92 -3.37
N ALA A 135 10.51 -15.22 -3.05
CA ALA A 135 11.31 -16.16 -3.84
C ALA A 135 10.66 -17.55 -3.90
N ALA A 136 10.10 -18.02 -2.80
CA ALA A 136 9.32 -19.27 -2.75
C ALA A 136 8.04 -19.18 -3.59
N ALA A 137 7.32 -18.06 -3.52
CA ALA A 137 6.09 -17.84 -4.29
C ALA A 137 6.35 -17.82 -5.81
N LEU A 138 7.48 -17.25 -6.25
CA LEU A 138 7.90 -17.26 -7.67
C LEU A 138 8.15 -18.67 -8.21
N ALA A 139 8.52 -19.62 -7.35
CA ALA A 139 8.74 -21.02 -7.70
C ALA A 139 7.47 -21.90 -7.54
N ASP A 140 6.40 -21.37 -6.96
CA ASP A 140 5.16 -22.09 -6.69
C ASP A 140 4.15 -21.92 -7.84
N PRO A 141 3.78 -23.01 -8.57
CA PRO A 141 2.82 -22.92 -9.67
C PRO A 141 1.41 -22.48 -9.24
N ALA A 142 1.06 -22.57 -7.94
CA ALA A 142 -0.23 -22.15 -7.41
C ALA A 142 -0.25 -20.69 -6.94
N ALA A 143 0.88 -19.98 -7.03
CA ALA A 143 1.02 -18.58 -6.66
C ALA A 143 1.37 -17.70 -7.86
N VAL A 144 1.10 -16.40 -7.74
CA VAL A 144 1.58 -15.40 -8.68
C VAL A 144 2.09 -14.17 -7.95
N VAL A 145 3.21 -13.64 -8.40
CA VAL A 145 3.75 -12.36 -7.93
C VAL A 145 3.43 -11.28 -8.96
N LEU A 146 2.74 -10.23 -8.54
CA LEU A 146 2.34 -9.10 -9.37
C LEU A 146 3.08 -7.83 -8.92
N ASP A 147 3.74 -7.16 -9.87
CA ASP A 147 4.47 -5.92 -9.64
C ASP A 147 3.64 -4.71 -10.09
N ALA A 148 3.39 -3.80 -9.16
CA ALA A 148 2.56 -2.60 -9.36
C ALA A 148 3.29 -1.41 -10.01
N ARG A 149 4.58 -1.51 -10.30
CA ARG A 149 5.36 -0.45 -10.97
C ARG A 149 4.88 -0.24 -12.40
N THR A 150 5.24 0.91 -12.98
CA THR A 150 4.99 1.14 -14.41
C THR A 150 5.69 0.09 -15.28
N ARG A 151 5.18 -0.12 -16.50
CA ARG A 151 5.71 -1.12 -17.43
C ARG A 151 7.18 -0.87 -17.76
N GLU A 152 7.55 0.39 -17.91
CA GLU A 152 8.93 0.79 -18.25
C GLU A 152 9.91 0.48 -17.11
N ARG A 153 9.49 0.70 -15.84
CA ARG A 153 10.31 0.35 -14.68
C ARG A 153 10.41 -1.16 -14.51
N PHE A 154 9.32 -1.87 -14.69
CA PHE A 154 9.29 -3.33 -14.67
C PHE A 154 10.21 -3.93 -15.74
N ALA A 155 10.13 -3.45 -16.98
CA ALA A 155 10.98 -3.90 -18.09
C ALA A 155 12.45 -3.45 -17.93
N GLY A 156 12.76 -2.53 -17.02
CA GLY A 156 14.11 -1.96 -16.86
C GLY A 156 14.48 -0.94 -17.94
N SER A 157 13.53 -0.46 -18.73
CA SER A 157 13.73 0.55 -19.76
C SER A 157 13.66 1.99 -19.23
N ALA A 158 13.11 2.19 -18.00
CA ALA A 158 13.17 3.45 -17.28
C ALA A 158 13.99 3.27 -15.98
N PRO A 159 14.68 4.34 -15.52
CA PRO A 159 15.45 4.29 -14.29
C PRO A 159 14.54 4.16 -13.05
N GLU A 160 15.06 3.54 -12.01
CA GLU A 160 14.42 3.57 -10.70
C GLU A 160 14.57 4.96 -10.05
N PRO A 161 13.54 5.45 -9.33
CA PRO A 161 13.61 6.75 -8.66
C PRO A 161 14.69 6.82 -7.57
N ARG A 162 15.08 5.68 -7.00
CA ARG A 162 16.13 5.59 -5.99
C ARG A 162 17.44 5.14 -6.62
N PRO A 163 18.56 5.84 -6.33
CA PRO A 163 19.86 5.47 -6.89
C PRO A 163 20.32 4.11 -6.37
N GLY A 164 21.14 3.43 -7.16
CA GLY A 164 21.77 2.16 -6.80
C GLY A 164 20.90 0.91 -7.01
N LEU A 165 19.62 1.06 -7.39
CA LEU A 165 18.78 -0.09 -7.73
C LEU A 165 19.01 -0.55 -9.17
N ARG A 166 19.03 -1.87 -9.37
CA ARG A 166 19.07 -2.49 -10.70
C ARG A 166 17.75 -2.23 -11.43
N GLY A 167 17.78 -2.01 -12.74
CA GLY A 167 16.59 -2.01 -13.59
C GLY A 167 16.08 -3.42 -13.88
N GLY A 168 14.78 -3.60 -14.11
CA GLY A 168 14.16 -4.88 -14.41
C GLY A 168 13.18 -5.35 -13.33
N HIS A 169 12.99 -6.68 -13.24
CA HIS A 169 12.00 -7.29 -12.35
C HIS A 169 12.46 -8.68 -11.83
N MET A 170 11.71 -9.23 -10.90
CA MET A 170 11.88 -10.60 -10.38
C MET A 170 11.53 -11.61 -11.47
N PRO A 171 12.40 -12.62 -11.77
CA PRO A 171 12.07 -13.66 -12.76
C PRO A 171 10.76 -14.37 -12.41
N GLY A 172 9.83 -14.43 -13.36
CA GLY A 172 8.50 -15.03 -13.16
C GLY A 172 7.43 -14.12 -12.56
N ALA A 173 7.79 -12.93 -12.09
CA ALA A 173 6.79 -11.93 -11.73
C ALA A 173 6.07 -11.39 -12.99
N LEU A 174 4.79 -11.03 -12.82
CA LEU A 174 3.99 -10.39 -13.86
C LEU A 174 3.72 -8.93 -13.48
N ASN A 175 3.50 -8.08 -14.47
CA ASN A 175 3.28 -6.66 -14.24
C ASN A 175 1.80 -6.28 -14.32
N LEU A 176 1.31 -5.64 -13.26
CA LEU A 176 0.01 -4.99 -13.21
C LEU A 176 0.19 -3.59 -12.62
N PRO A 177 0.46 -2.57 -13.44
CA PRO A 177 0.58 -1.21 -12.95
C PRO A 177 -0.63 -0.79 -12.13
N PHE A 178 -0.41 -0.27 -10.90
CA PHE A 178 -1.52 0.07 -10.00
C PHE A 178 -2.52 1.04 -10.62
N GLY A 179 -2.07 1.95 -11.50
CA GLY A 179 -2.93 2.89 -12.20
C GLY A 179 -3.95 2.23 -13.14
N GLU A 180 -3.75 0.98 -13.54
CA GLU A 180 -4.71 0.24 -14.36
C GLU A 180 -5.93 -0.24 -13.55
N LEU A 181 -5.84 -0.26 -12.23
CA LEU A 181 -6.96 -0.56 -11.34
C LEU A 181 -7.80 0.68 -11.00
N VAL A 182 -7.34 1.86 -11.40
CA VAL A 182 -8.02 3.14 -11.16
C VAL A 182 -8.65 3.61 -12.46
N GLY A 183 -9.93 3.94 -12.40
CA GLY A 183 -10.71 4.41 -13.53
C GLY A 183 -10.66 5.94 -13.69
N PRO A 184 -11.45 6.47 -14.65
CA PRO A 184 -11.64 7.91 -14.79
C PRO A 184 -12.13 8.56 -13.49
N GLY A 185 -11.59 9.72 -13.15
CA GLY A 185 -11.94 10.42 -11.90
C GLY A 185 -11.20 9.93 -10.68
N GLY A 186 -10.23 9.00 -10.83
CA GLY A 186 -9.38 8.55 -9.72
C GLY A 186 -10.04 7.53 -8.78
N LEU A 187 -11.20 6.97 -9.16
CA LEU A 187 -11.92 5.96 -8.38
C LEU A 187 -11.42 4.55 -8.73
N MET A 188 -11.47 3.62 -7.80
CA MET A 188 -11.23 2.21 -8.08
C MET A 188 -12.22 1.70 -9.14
N ARG A 189 -11.75 0.84 -10.04
CA ARG A 189 -12.63 0.17 -11.00
C ARG A 189 -13.65 -0.72 -10.29
N PRO A 190 -14.82 -0.97 -10.92
CA PRO A 190 -15.82 -1.90 -10.38
C PRO A 190 -15.22 -3.30 -10.14
N ALA A 191 -15.71 -4.00 -9.10
CA ALA A 191 -15.20 -5.31 -8.67
C ALA A 191 -15.07 -6.34 -9.82
N GLY A 192 -16.00 -6.35 -10.77
CA GLY A 192 -15.95 -7.24 -11.94
C GLY A 192 -14.81 -6.91 -12.92
N GLU A 193 -14.49 -5.63 -13.11
CA GLU A 193 -13.34 -5.21 -13.92
C GLU A 193 -12.02 -5.51 -13.21
N LEU A 194 -11.96 -5.29 -11.90
CA LEU A 194 -10.81 -5.68 -11.08
C LEU A 194 -10.58 -7.20 -11.16
N ARG A 195 -11.63 -7.99 -10.99
CA ARG A 195 -11.55 -9.45 -11.09
C ARG A 195 -11.00 -9.88 -12.46
N ALA A 196 -11.50 -9.34 -13.54
CA ALA A 196 -11.02 -9.63 -14.90
C ALA A 196 -9.54 -9.26 -15.09
N ALA A 197 -9.10 -8.11 -14.54
CA ALA A 197 -7.70 -7.69 -14.63
C ALA A 197 -6.75 -8.67 -13.90
N PHE A 198 -7.13 -9.17 -12.73
CA PHE A 198 -6.35 -10.17 -12.01
C PHE A 198 -6.40 -11.53 -12.71
N GLU A 199 -7.55 -12.01 -13.15
CA GLU A 199 -7.71 -13.30 -13.85
C GLU A 199 -6.90 -13.37 -15.15
N ALA A 200 -6.79 -12.26 -15.88
CA ALA A 200 -5.98 -12.20 -17.09
C ALA A 200 -4.51 -12.52 -16.86
N LEU A 201 -3.98 -12.28 -15.66
CA LEU A 201 -2.59 -12.52 -15.27
C LEU A 201 -2.45 -13.77 -14.38
N ALA A 202 -3.32 -13.92 -13.41
CA ALA A 202 -3.26 -14.98 -12.43
C ALA A 202 -3.84 -16.30 -12.95
N GLY A 203 -4.73 -16.26 -13.93
CA GLY A 203 -5.52 -17.44 -14.33
C GLY A 203 -6.37 -17.91 -13.16
N GLU A 204 -6.29 -19.22 -12.85
CA GLU A 204 -7.02 -19.83 -11.74
C GLU A 204 -6.27 -19.79 -10.39
N ARG A 205 -5.10 -19.11 -10.34
CA ARG A 205 -4.32 -18.99 -9.10
C ARG A 205 -4.98 -18.02 -8.12
N GLU A 206 -5.19 -18.46 -6.91
CA GLU A 206 -5.85 -17.65 -5.86
C GLU A 206 -4.86 -17.03 -4.86
N ARG A 207 -3.59 -17.50 -4.83
CA ARG A 207 -2.54 -16.93 -3.97
C ARG A 207 -1.80 -15.82 -4.68
N LEU A 208 -2.08 -14.58 -4.31
CA LEU A 208 -1.51 -13.39 -4.95
C LEU A 208 -0.51 -12.70 -4.00
N TYR A 209 0.69 -12.47 -4.51
CA TYR A 209 1.73 -11.71 -3.85
C TYR A 209 1.96 -10.40 -4.59
N PHE A 210 2.02 -9.30 -3.88
CA PHE A 210 2.14 -7.98 -4.49
C PHE A 210 3.46 -7.31 -4.13
N SER A 211 4.12 -6.75 -5.14
CA SER A 211 5.34 -5.96 -5.04
C SER A 211 5.17 -4.64 -5.76
N CYS A 212 6.02 -3.67 -5.43
CA CYS A 212 6.14 -2.42 -6.18
C CYS A 212 7.55 -1.81 -6.02
N GLY A 213 7.67 -0.50 -5.87
CA GLY A 213 8.94 0.17 -5.56
C GLY A 213 9.35 0.03 -4.09
N SER A 214 8.42 0.21 -3.15
CA SER A 214 8.67 0.27 -1.70
C SER A 214 7.48 -0.15 -0.84
N GLY A 215 6.68 -1.11 -1.30
CA GLY A 215 5.54 -1.65 -0.57
C GLY A 215 4.30 -0.73 -0.49
N VAL A 216 4.34 0.48 -1.06
CA VAL A 216 3.22 1.42 -1.00
C VAL A 216 2.15 1.09 -2.04
N THR A 217 2.47 1.15 -3.33
CA THR A 217 1.48 0.91 -4.40
C THR A 217 1.14 -0.57 -4.60
N ALA A 218 1.94 -1.50 -4.09
CA ALA A 218 1.58 -2.91 -3.96
C ALA A 218 0.28 -3.10 -3.15
N CYS A 219 0.05 -2.22 -2.16
CA CYS A 219 -1.18 -2.22 -1.38
C CYS A 219 -2.42 -1.78 -2.18
N VAL A 220 -2.26 -1.02 -3.28
CA VAL A 220 -3.36 -0.72 -4.20
C VAL A 220 -3.81 -2.00 -4.91
N LEU A 221 -2.86 -2.87 -5.32
CA LEU A 221 -3.19 -4.18 -5.86
C LEU A 221 -3.89 -5.05 -4.80
N ALA A 222 -3.40 -5.05 -3.56
CA ALA A 222 -4.01 -5.79 -2.46
C ALA A 222 -5.46 -5.33 -2.17
N LEU A 223 -5.71 -4.02 -2.21
CA LEU A 223 -7.06 -3.44 -2.10
C LEU A 223 -7.94 -3.90 -3.27
N GLY A 224 -7.44 -3.77 -4.51
CA GLY A 224 -8.15 -4.21 -5.71
C GLY A 224 -8.48 -5.70 -5.69
N ALA A 225 -7.54 -6.56 -5.28
CA ALA A 225 -7.74 -7.99 -5.14
C ALA A 225 -8.79 -8.32 -4.07
N THR A 226 -8.77 -7.62 -2.92
CA THR A 226 -9.79 -7.78 -1.87
C THR A 226 -11.18 -7.40 -2.40
N LEU A 227 -11.32 -6.30 -3.15
CA LEU A 227 -12.57 -5.89 -3.78
C LEU A 227 -13.03 -6.87 -4.87
N ALA A 228 -12.09 -7.52 -5.56
CA ALA A 228 -12.34 -8.56 -6.55
C ALA A 228 -12.66 -9.94 -5.93
N GLY A 229 -12.63 -10.07 -4.59
CA GLY A 229 -13.01 -11.30 -3.87
C GLY A 229 -11.87 -12.31 -3.67
N TYR A 230 -10.60 -11.92 -3.89
CA TYR A 230 -9.46 -12.78 -3.54
C TYR A 230 -9.24 -12.80 -2.02
N GLY A 231 -9.02 -14.01 -1.48
CA GLY A 231 -8.82 -14.23 -0.03
C GLY A 231 -7.36 -14.36 0.38
N GLU A 232 -6.55 -15.03 -0.43
CA GLU A 232 -5.14 -15.32 -0.12
C GLU A 232 -4.20 -14.31 -0.79
N THR A 233 -3.98 -13.18 -0.11
CA THR A 233 -3.16 -12.09 -0.63
C THR A 233 -2.09 -11.67 0.36
N ALA A 234 -0.89 -11.33 -0.14
CA ALA A 234 0.21 -10.84 0.66
C ALA A 234 0.95 -9.69 -0.05
N VAL A 235 1.53 -8.79 0.72
CA VAL A 235 2.38 -7.70 0.21
C VAL A 235 3.83 -7.97 0.61
N TYR A 236 4.74 -7.89 -0.36
CA TYR A 236 6.17 -7.90 -0.13
C TYR A 236 6.61 -6.51 0.33
N ASP A 237 6.96 -6.40 1.63
CA ASP A 237 7.25 -5.12 2.27
C ASP A 237 8.44 -4.40 1.65
N GLY A 238 9.58 -5.07 1.53
CA GLY A 238 10.81 -4.52 0.94
C GLY A 238 10.70 -4.17 -0.54
N SER A 239 9.84 -4.89 -1.26
CA SER A 239 9.57 -4.67 -2.69
C SER A 239 10.85 -4.52 -3.52
N TRP A 240 10.83 -3.71 -4.58
CA TRP A 240 12.00 -3.50 -5.43
C TRP A 240 13.14 -2.75 -4.72
N SER A 241 12.81 -1.94 -3.69
CA SER A 241 13.82 -1.25 -2.88
C SER A 241 14.74 -2.22 -2.12
N GLU A 242 14.29 -3.45 -1.88
CA GLU A 242 15.11 -4.53 -1.32
C GLU A 242 15.63 -5.45 -2.43
N TRP A 243 14.75 -6.02 -3.27
CA TRP A 243 15.14 -7.00 -4.30
C TRP A 243 16.08 -6.41 -5.35
N GLY A 244 15.84 -5.17 -5.76
CA GLY A 244 16.63 -4.45 -6.77
C GLY A 244 18.02 -4.01 -6.30
N MET A 245 18.32 -4.06 -5.00
CA MET A 245 19.68 -3.80 -4.52
C MET A 245 20.69 -4.75 -5.14
N PRO A 246 21.95 -4.33 -5.35
CA PRO A 246 23.02 -5.23 -5.77
C PRO A 246 23.16 -6.41 -4.79
N SER A 247 22.88 -7.61 -5.26
CA SER A 247 22.87 -8.85 -4.48
C SER A 247 22.86 -10.05 -5.44
N ASP A 248 22.91 -11.27 -4.90
CA ASP A 248 22.79 -12.53 -5.66
C ASP A 248 21.34 -12.82 -6.10
N ARG A 249 20.34 -12.02 -5.68
CA ARG A 249 18.96 -12.20 -6.13
C ARG A 249 18.85 -11.96 -7.63
N PRO A 250 18.21 -12.88 -8.39
CA PRO A 250 18.14 -12.76 -9.84
C PRO A 250 17.23 -11.60 -10.27
N VAL A 251 17.62 -10.96 -11.37
CA VAL A 251 16.86 -9.87 -12.02
C VAL A 251 16.86 -10.13 -13.52
N VAL A 252 15.73 -9.92 -14.17
CA VAL A 252 15.57 -9.97 -15.62
C VAL A 252 15.10 -8.60 -16.14
N VAL A 253 15.42 -8.31 -17.39
CA VAL A 253 15.03 -7.10 -18.12
C VAL A 253 14.23 -7.46 -19.35
N GLY A 254 13.39 -6.54 -19.82
CA GLY A 254 12.46 -6.82 -20.90
C GLY A 254 11.13 -7.42 -20.39
N GLY A 255 10.28 -7.90 -21.31
CA GLY A 255 8.96 -8.47 -21.02
C GLY A 255 7.83 -7.70 -21.64
#